data_b41d093ab3f8fbb5c9feaece88b570c2
#
_entry.id   b41d093ab3f8fbb5c9feaece88b570c2
#
_cell.length_a   1.000
_cell.length_b   1.000
_cell.length_c   1.000
_cell.angle_alpha   90.00
_cell.angle_beta   90.00
_cell.angle_gamma   90.00
#
_symmetry.space_group_name_H-M   'P 1'
#
loop_
_entity.id
_entity.type
_entity.pdbx_description
1 polymer ?
#
loop_
_entity_poly.entity_id
_entity_poly.type
_entity_poly.pdbx_seq_one_letter_code
_entity_poly.pdbx_strand_id
1 'polypeptide(L)'
;MIEFKDVSLVYPNGTQGLKNINLKVNQGEFVVVVGLSGAGKSTLIRSMNRLVTPTDGELLIEGNNILNYNHRNLRKLRTRVGMIFQNYNLVRRSTVMRNVISGRLGHTGTVKSILNLFLKEEVSLAYQSLDRVNIAEKLYQRADQLSGGQQQRVAIARVLTQQPKIVLADEPVASLDPPTSHQVMKYLRKINKEDNITTIVNLHFIDMAMEYADRIVGMRSGEIVFDGPVSEVTEQTFEKIYGRKIREDDLVGGHDNE
;
A
#
# COMPACT_ATOMS: atom_id res chain seq x y z
N MET A 1 -0.60 12.93 10.07
CA MET A 1 0.27 11.72 10.17
C MET A 1 1.36 11.71 9.11
N ILE A 2 1.01 11.93 7.84
CA ILE A 2 1.95 12.08 6.71
C ILE A 2 1.73 13.47 6.12
N GLU A 3 2.80 14.20 5.77
CA GLU A 3 2.68 15.52 5.16
C GLU A 3 3.78 15.72 4.11
N PHE A 4 3.36 16.08 2.90
CA PHE A 4 4.19 16.51 1.79
C PHE A 4 4.13 18.02 1.70
N LYS A 5 5.28 18.69 1.61
CA LYS A 5 5.41 20.13 1.42
C LYS A 5 6.30 20.39 0.22
N ASP A 6 5.70 20.83 -0.87
CA ASP A 6 6.33 21.17 -2.15
C ASP A 6 7.24 20.06 -2.69
N VAL A 7 6.83 18.79 -2.48
CA VAL A 7 7.67 17.63 -2.81
C VAL A 7 7.69 17.41 -4.31
N SER A 8 8.90 17.35 -4.87
CA SER A 8 9.15 17.00 -6.25
C SER A 8 10.10 15.82 -6.37
N LEU A 9 9.95 15.04 -7.44
CA LEU A 9 10.82 13.91 -7.75
C LEU A 9 11.11 13.84 -9.24
N VAL A 10 12.39 13.92 -9.59
CA VAL A 10 12.89 13.70 -10.96
C VAL A 10 13.76 12.46 -10.94
N TYR A 11 13.44 11.50 -11.80
CA TYR A 11 14.24 10.28 -11.99
C TYR A 11 15.55 10.57 -12.75
N PRO A 12 16.59 9.72 -12.64
CA PRO A 12 17.86 9.92 -13.33
C PRO A 12 17.77 10.05 -14.86
N ASN A 13 16.72 9.51 -15.46
CA ASN A 13 16.44 9.63 -16.90
C ASN A 13 15.71 10.95 -17.28
N GLY A 14 15.57 11.88 -16.33
CA GLY A 14 14.87 13.15 -16.53
C GLY A 14 13.34 13.10 -16.42
N THR A 15 12.74 11.91 -16.22
CA THR A 15 11.30 11.80 -16.06
C THR A 15 10.87 12.40 -14.71
N GLN A 16 9.93 13.34 -14.74
CA GLN A 16 9.37 13.95 -13.54
C GLN A 16 8.24 13.09 -13.02
N GLY A 17 8.49 12.42 -11.90
CA GLY A 17 7.53 11.51 -11.25
C GLY A 17 6.56 12.21 -10.31
N LEU A 18 7.00 13.28 -9.62
CA LEU A 18 6.19 14.14 -8.74
C LEU A 18 6.54 15.61 -9.01
N LYS A 19 5.52 16.49 -8.94
CA LYS A 19 5.65 17.95 -9.16
C LYS A 19 4.92 18.70 -8.06
N ASN A 20 5.67 19.39 -7.21
CA ASN A 20 5.17 20.28 -6.16
C ASN A 20 4.00 19.68 -5.36
N ILE A 21 4.15 18.43 -4.92
CA ILE A 21 3.13 17.73 -4.16
C ILE A 21 2.98 18.36 -2.79
N ASN A 22 1.76 18.82 -2.51
CA ASN A 22 1.29 19.26 -1.20
C ASN A 22 0.14 18.33 -0.80
N LEU A 23 0.33 17.51 0.23
CA LEU A 23 -0.65 16.53 0.68
C LEU A 23 -0.49 16.30 2.18
N LYS A 24 -1.60 16.29 2.92
CA LYS A 24 -1.62 15.92 4.32
C LYS A 24 -2.59 14.78 4.55
N VAL A 25 -2.12 13.67 5.10
CA VAL A 25 -2.93 12.50 5.46
C VAL A 25 -2.98 12.40 6.99
N ASN A 26 -4.18 12.35 7.56
CA ASN A 26 -4.38 12.25 9.00
C ASN A 26 -4.29 10.79 9.47
N GLN A 27 -4.18 10.61 10.78
CA GLN A 27 -4.17 9.27 11.38
C GLN A 27 -5.53 8.59 11.18
N GLY A 28 -5.50 7.31 10.81
CA GLY A 28 -6.68 6.48 10.66
C GLY A 28 -7.44 6.69 9.34
N GLU A 29 -7.08 7.69 8.50
CA GLU A 29 -7.72 7.86 7.20
C GLU A 29 -7.46 6.67 6.27
N PHE A 30 -8.48 6.33 5.48
CA PHE A 30 -8.35 5.43 4.32
C PHE A 30 -8.36 6.26 3.05
N VAL A 31 -7.18 6.54 2.52
CA VAL A 31 -6.99 7.37 1.33
C VAL A 31 -6.77 6.50 0.11
N VAL A 32 -7.51 6.74 -0.94
CA VAL A 32 -7.31 6.08 -2.24
C VAL A 32 -6.71 7.07 -3.23
N VAL A 33 -5.60 6.69 -3.85
CA VAL A 33 -4.92 7.46 -4.90
C VAL A 33 -5.35 6.90 -6.26
N VAL A 34 -5.92 7.73 -7.12
CA VAL A 34 -6.40 7.36 -8.45
C VAL A 34 -5.74 8.21 -9.55
N GLY A 35 -5.78 7.72 -10.78
CA GLY A 35 -5.24 8.39 -11.96
C GLY A 35 -4.73 7.39 -12.99
N LEU A 36 -4.44 7.86 -14.21
CA LEU A 36 -3.95 7.00 -15.29
C LEU A 36 -2.59 6.35 -14.98
N SER A 37 -2.24 5.32 -15.76
CA SER A 37 -0.88 4.76 -15.73
C SER A 37 0.13 5.88 -16.02
N GLY A 38 1.24 5.91 -15.25
CA GLY A 38 2.25 6.98 -15.36
C GLY A 38 1.89 8.30 -14.67
N ALA A 39 0.72 8.44 -14.04
CA ALA A 39 0.33 9.68 -13.33
C ALA A 39 1.18 10.03 -12.08
N GLY A 40 2.04 9.11 -11.60
CA GLY A 40 2.90 9.33 -10.44
C GLY A 40 2.42 8.62 -9.16
N LYS A 41 1.32 7.88 -9.19
CA LYS A 41 0.71 7.21 -8.02
C LYS A 41 1.67 6.32 -7.25
N SER A 42 2.30 5.36 -7.93
CA SER A 42 3.29 4.46 -7.30
C SER A 42 4.52 5.23 -6.80
N THR A 43 4.92 6.31 -7.49
CA THR A 43 6.01 7.20 -7.05
C THR A 43 5.64 7.89 -5.74
N LEU A 44 4.41 8.42 -5.63
CA LEU A 44 3.90 9.03 -4.41
C LEU A 44 3.94 8.04 -3.24
N ILE A 45 3.36 6.86 -3.41
CA ILE A 45 3.31 5.82 -2.36
C ILE A 45 4.71 5.35 -1.97
N ARG A 46 5.58 5.06 -2.95
CA ARG A 46 6.95 4.58 -2.70
C ARG A 46 7.86 5.64 -2.08
N SER A 47 7.56 6.92 -2.23
CA SER A 47 8.30 7.98 -1.54
C SER A 47 8.04 7.97 -0.03
N MET A 48 6.83 7.60 0.44
CA MET A 48 6.46 7.60 1.86
C MET A 48 7.27 6.63 2.72
N ASN A 49 7.87 5.58 2.15
CA ASN A 49 8.80 4.68 2.86
C ASN A 49 10.25 4.76 2.32
N ARG A 50 10.51 5.80 1.50
CA ARG A 50 11.81 6.04 0.84
C ARG A 50 12.31 4.82 0.05
N LEU A 51 11.43 4.15 -0.69
CA LEU A 51 11.84 3.24 -1.78
C LEU A 51 12.28 4.04 -3.01
N VAL A 52 11.69 5.21 -3.21
CA VAL A 52 12.21 6.27 -4.08
C VAL A 52 12.41 7.53 -3.23
N THR A 53 13.45 8.29 -3.52
CA THR A 53 13.79 9.49 -2.73
C THR A 53 13.41 10.74 -3.51
N PRO A 54 12.52 11.59 -3.00
CA PRO A 54 12.25 12.91 -3.56
C PRO A 54 13.53 13.72 -3.77
N THR A 55 13.53 14.54 -4.80
CA THR A 55 14.66 15.41 -5.16
C THR A 55 14.56 16.79 -4.52
N ASP A 56 13.36 17.21 -4.13
CA ASP A 56 13.10 18.51 -3.49
C ASP A 56 11.88 18.46 -2.57
N GLY A 57 11.76 19.47 -1.70
CA GLY A 57 10.68 19.62 -0.73
C GLY A 57 10.93 18.90 0.60
N GLU A 58 9.87 18.77 1.39
CA GLU A 58 9.89 18.07 2.68
C GLU A 58 8.82 16.97 2.74
N LEU A 59 9.20 15.81 3.22
CA LEU A 59 8.28 14.71 3.50
C LEU A 59 8.33 14.35 4.98
N LEU A 60 7.25 14.69 5.69
CA LEU A 60 7.17 14.46 7.13
C LEU A 60 6.28 13.24 7.42
N ILE A 61 6.77 12.36 8.29
CA ILE A 61 5.98 11.28 8.90
C ILE A 61 6.07 11.44 10.41
N GLU A 62 4.90 11.56 11.05
CA GLU A 62 4.78 11.88 12.49
C GLU A 62 5.61 13.12 12.86
N GLY A 63 5.60 14.17 12.01
CA GLY A 63 6.30 15.44 12.22
C GLY A 63 7.80 15.42 11.95
N ASN A 64 8.37 14.28 11.54
CA ASN A 64 9.80 14.16 11.26
C ASN A 64 10.06 14.10 9.76
N ASN A 65 10.95 14.95 9.22
CA ASN A 65 11.34 14.90 7.82
C ASN A 65 12.18 13.65 7.56
N ILE A 66 11.57 12.70 6.83
CA ILE A 66 12.20 11.41 6.57
C ILE A 66 13.29 11.46 5.48
N LEU A 67 13.37 12.55 4.71
CA LEU A 67 14.39 12.71 3.67
C LEU A 67 15.80 12.80 4.26
N ASN A 68 15.90 13.30 5.49
CA ASN A 68 17.16 13.44 6.23
C ASN A 68 17.54 12.19 7.02
N TYR A 69 16.75 11.09 6.94
CA TYR A 69 17.04 9.90 7.72
C TYR A 69 18.24 9.13 7.20
N ASN A 70 19.15 8.76 8.11
CA ASN A 70 20.20 7.78 7.87
C ASN A 70 19.63 6.34 7.82
N HIS A 71 20.45 5.36 7.46
CA HIS A 71 20.03 3.96 7.33
C HIS A 71 19.37 3.39 8.60
N ARG A 72 19.84 3.76 9.79
CA ARG A 72 19.27 3.29 11.07
C ARG A 72 17.86 3.84 11.29
N ASN A 73 17.66 5.13 11.05
CA ASN A 73 16.37 5.78 11.21
C ASN A 73 15.37 5.31 10.12
N LEU A 74 15.86 5.10 8.90
CA LEU A 74 15.05 4.55 7.81
C LEU A 74 14.60 3.10 8.11
N ARG A 75 15.47 2.27 8.70
CA ARG A 75 15.06 0.93 9.15
C ARG A 75 13.97 1.02 10.22
N LYS A 76 14.07 1.92 11.19
CA LYS A 76 13.04 2.16 12.20
C LYS A 76 11.73 2.67 11.59
N LEU A 77 11.79 3.59 10.61
CA LEU A 77 10.61 4.04 9.88
C LEU A 77 9.90 2.84 9.22
N ARG A 78 10.65 2.00 8.51
CA ARG A 78 10.13 0.84 7.80
C ARG A 78 9.57 -0.26 8.71
N THR A 79 9.78 -0.25 10.03
CA THR A 79 9.03 -1.11 10.94
C THR A 79 7.64 -0.56 11.27
N ARG A 80 7.40 0.72 11.03
CA ARG A 80 6.12 1.40 11.31
C ARG A 80 5.28 1.63 10.06
N VAL A 81 5.88 1.52 8.89
CA VAL A 81 5.25 1.67 7.58
C VAL A 81 5.30 0.33 6.85
N GLY A 82 4.17 -0.34 6.79
CA GLY A 82 4.01 -1.59 6.05
C GLY A 82 3.76 -1.31 4.57
N MET A 83 4.27 -2.16 3.69
CA MET A 83 4.10 -2.03 2.24
C MET A 83 3.56 -3.31 1.64
N ILE A 84 2.43 -3.19 0.94
CA ILE A 84 1.84 -4.24 0.11
C ILE A 84 2.14 -3.89 -1.35
N PHE A 85 2.74 -4.82 -2.07
CA PHE A 85 3.18 -4.62 -3.45
C PHE A 85 2.25 -5.36 -4.41
N GLN A 86 2.14 -4.88 -5.63
CA GLN A 86 1.40 -5.49 -6.72
C GLN A 86 1.81 -6.97 -6.96
N ASN A 87 3.10 -7.28 -6.93
CA ASN A 87 3.65 -8.62 -7.16
C ASN A 87 3.82 -9.45 -5.87
N TYR A 88 3.05 -9.14 -4.80
CA TYR A 88 3.06 -9.83 -3.50
C TYR A 88 4.42 -9.85 -2.77
N ASN A 89 5.54 -9.91 -3.48
CA ASN A 89 6.93 -9.99 -2.98
C ASN A 89 7.12 -11.08 -1.91
N LEU A 90 6.55 -12.26 -2.15
CA LEU A 90 6.72 -13.44 -1.31
C LEU A 90 7.95 -14.25 -1.72
N VAL A 91 8.60 -14.88 -0.74
CA VAL A 91 9.62 -15.90 -0.99
C VAL A 91 8.92 -17.16 -1.46
N ARG A 92 8.85 -17.35 -2.80
CA ARG A 92 7.99 -18.34 -3.48
C ARG A 92 8.16 -19.77 -2.96
N ARG A 93 9.41 -20.24 -2.77
CA ARG A 93 9.73 -21.61 -2.31
C ARG A 93 9.67 -21.76 -0.76
N SER A 94 9.28 -20.72 -0.05
CA SER A 94 9.12 -20.74 1.42
C SER A 94 7.66 -20.95 1.79
N THR A 95 7.42 -21.44 3.02
CA THR A 95 6.07 -21.62 3.54
C THR A 95 5.38 -20.27 3.80
N VAL A 96 4.04 -20.30 3.84
CA VAL A 96 3.19 -19.17 4.21
C VAL A 96 3.64 -18.61 5.58
N MET A 97 3.79 -19.45 6.59
CA MET A 97 4.22 -19.04 7.93
C MET A 97 5.56 -18.31 7.91
N ARG A 98 6.56 -18.82 7.17
CA ARG A 98 7.88 -18.16 7.05
C ARG A 98 7.80 -16.81 6.34
N ASN A 99 6.94 -16.68 5.33
CA ASN A 99 6.69 -15.40 4.68
C ASN A 99 6.08 -14.39 5.65
N VAL A 100 5.09 -14.81 6.43
CA VAL A 100 4.36 -13.91 7.34
C VAL A 100 5.23 -13.49 8.52
N ILE A 101 5.93 -14.43 9.17
CA ILE A 101 6.79 -14.10 10.31
C ILE A 101 7.99 -13.23 9.93
N SER A 102 8.36 -13.20 8.63
CA SER A 102 9.39 -12.27 8.13
C SER A 102 9.03 -10.79 8.35
N GLY A 103 7.76 -10.46 8.54
CA GLY A 103 7.30 -9.14 8.98
C GLY A 103 7.94 -8.68 10.29
N ARG A 104 8.38 -9.62 11.17
CA ARG A 104 9.08 -9.31 12.43
C ARG A 104 10.57 -9.02 12.29
N LEU A 105 11.18 -9.26 11.13
CA LEU A 105 12.63 -9.09 10.93
C LEU A 105 13.12 -7.67 11.27
N GLY A 106 12.28 -6.66 11.11
CA GLY A 106 12.60 -5.29 11.51
C GLY A 106 12.72 -5.06 13.01
N HIS A 107 12.05 -5.90 13.80
CA HIS A 107 11.99 -5.85 15.28
C HIS A 107 12.98 -6.83 15.93
N THR A 108 13.42 -7.84 15.19
CA THR A 108 14.31 -8.90 15.68
C THR A 108 15.80 -8.49 15.50
N GLY A 109 16.63 -8.79 16.48
CA GLY A 109 18.07 -8.56 16.37
C GLY A 109 18.71 -9.41 15.26
N THR A 110 19.77 -8.88 14.62
CA THR A 110 20.38 -9.48 13.42
C THR A 110 20.77 -10.96 13.60
N VAL A 111 21.38 -11.32 14.73
CA VAL A 111 21.80 -12.72 15.01
C VAL A 111 20.59 -13.66 15.09
N LYS A 112 19.55 -13.27 15.86
CA LYS A 112 18.31 -14.07 15.99
C LYS A 112 17.61 -14.22 14.64
N SER A 113 17.62 -13.16 13.82
CA SER A 113 17.05 -13.12 12.49
C SER A 113 17.71 -14.13 11.53
N ILE A 114 19.06 -14.19 11.52
CA ILE A 114 19.83 -15.12 10.69
C ILE A 114 19.56 -16.57 11.11
N LEU A 115 19.45 -16.83 12.40
CA LEU A 115 19.18 -18.15 12.96
C LEU A 115 17.68 -18.54 12.91
N ASN A 116 16.81 -17.67 12.38
CA ASN A 116 15.34 -17.86 12.36
C ASN A 116 14.75 -18.14 13.77
N LEU A 117 15.34 -17.52 14.80
CA LEU A 117 14.90 -17.67 16.18
C LEU A 117 13.86 -16.60 16.50
N PHE A 118 12.60 -16.96 16.31
CA PHE A 118 11.45 -16.11 16.66
C PHE A 118 10.90 -16.52 18.04
N LEU A 119 10.41 -15.52 18.77
CA LEU A 119 9.74 -15.74 20.06
C LEU A 119 8.37 -16.38 19.84
N LYS A 120 7.84 -17.07 20.86
CA LYS A 120 6.49 -17.68 20.80
C LYS A 120 5.42 -16.63 20.51
N GLU A 121 5.56 -15.43 21.06
CA GLU A 121 4.67 -14.28 20.84
C GLU A 121 4.69 -13.82 19.37
N GLU A 122 5.85 -13.83 18.72
CA GLU A 122 5.98 -13.47 17.30
C GLU A 122 5.33 -14.52 16.40
N VAL A 123 5.46 -15.80 16.75
CA VAL A 123 4.78 -16.90 16.04
C VAL A 123 3.27 -16.80 16.21
N SER A 124 2.79 -16.53 17.43
CA SER A 124 1.37 -16.33 17.71
C SER A 124 0.80 -15.15 16.92
N LEU A 125 1.52 -14.03 16.89
CA LEU A 125 1.13 -12.84 16.10
C LEU A 125 1.05 -13.14 14.60
N ALA A 126 2.00 -13.90 14.06
CA ALA A 126 1.97 -14.33 12.65
C ALA A 126 0.75 -15.22 12.36
N TYR A 127 0.41 -16.15 13.27
CA TYR A 127 -0.79 -16.97 13.15
C TYR A 127 -2.07 -16.12 13.18
N GLN A 128 -2.21 -15.20 14.16
CA GLN A 128 -3.35 -14.29 14.26
C GLN A 128 -3.48 -13.42 13.00
N SER A 129 -2.36 -12.96 12.44
CA SER A 129 -2.35 -12.17 11.19
C SER A 129 -2.87 -12.99 10.00
N LEU A 130 -2.53 -14.29 9.92
CA LEU A 130 -3.07 -15.21 8.92
C LEU A 130 -4.57 -15.47 9.11
N ASP A 131 -5.00 -15.62 10.35
CA ASP A 131 -6.41 -15.85 10.69
C ASP A 131 -7.28 -14.65 10.31
N ARG A 132 -6.82 -13.42 10.56
CA ARG A 132 -7.53 -12.17 10.19
C ARG A 132 -7.81 -12.03 8.68
N VAL A 133 -7.05 -12.70 7.85
CA VAL A 133 -7.24 -12.72 6.39
C VAL A 133 -7.72 -14.07 5.86
N ASN A 134 -8.20 -14.95 6.76
CA ASN A 134 -8.78 -16.26 6.45
C ASN A 134 -7.87 -17.15 5.57
N ILE A 135 -6.60 -17.34 5.99
CA ILE A 135 -5.64 -18.21 5.29
C ILE A 135 -4.74 -19.02 6.26
N ALA A 136 -5.11 -19.10 7.53
CA ALA A 136 -4.33 -19.80 8.54
C ALA A 136 -4.20 -21.32 8.25
N GLU A 137 -5.20 -21.93 7.59
CA GLU A 137 -5.17 -23.34 7.18
C GLU A 137 -4.05 -23.68 6.18
N LYS A 138 -3.49 -22.66 5.50
CA LYS A 138 -2.40 -22.78 4.51
C LYS A 138 -1.00 -22.56 5.09
N LEU A 139 -0.84 -22.39 6.40
CA LEU A 139 0.40 -21.91 7.04
C LEU A 139 1.66 -22.74 6.70
N TYR A 140 1.51 -24.05 6.45
CA TYR A 140 2.62 -24.94 6.06
C TYR A 140 2.81 -25.07 4.56
N GLN A 141 1.86 -24.58 3.74
CA GLN A 141 1.93 -24.64 2.30
C GLN A 141 2.97 -23.65 1.76
N ARG A 142 3.62 -23.98 0.63
CA ARG A 142 4.56 -23.07 -0.02
C ARG A 142 3.81 -21.96 -0.76
N ALA A 143 4.39 -20.75 -0.77
CA ALA A 143 3.77 -19.58 -1.37
C ALA A 143 3.55 -19.72 -2.90
N ASP A 144 4.41 -20.49 -3.60
CA ASP A 144 4.27 -20.74 -5.04
C ASP A 144 3.14 -21.74 -5.41
N GLN A 145 2.51 -22.37 -4.42
CA GLN A 145 1.37 -23.27 -4.59
C GLN A 145 0.01 -22.57 -4.37
N LEU A 146 0.04 -21.28 -4.06
CA LEU A 146 -1.14 -20.49 -3.77
C LEU A 146 -1.65 -19.76 -5.01
N SER A 147 -2.98 -19.55 -5.10
CA SER A 147 -3.58 -18.64 -6.08
C SER A 147 -3.14 -17.19 -5.83
N GLY A 148 -3.31 -16.29 -6.81
CA GLY A 148 -2.96 -14.88 -6.69
C GLY A 148 -3.62 -14.20 -5.49
N GLY A 149 -4.93 -14.41 -5.31
CA GLY A 149 -5.66 -13.87 -4.15
C GLY A 149 -5.21 -14.44 -2.81
N GLN A 150 -4.79 -15.73 -2.77
CA GLN A 150 -4.19 -16.33 -1.59
C GLN A 150 -2.81 -15.72 -1.29
N GLN A 151 -1.97 -15.52 -2.31
CA GLN A 151 -0.67 -14.85 -2.16
C GLN A 151 -0.84 -13.42 -1.64
N GLN A 152 -1.83 -12.69 -2.14
CA GLN A 152 -2.13 -11.34 -1.67
C GLN A 152 -2.55 -11.32 -0.18
N ARG A 153 -3.39 -12.27 0.24
CA ARG A 153 -3.75 -12.42 1.66
C ARG A 153 -2.53 -12.70 2.54
N VAL A 154 -1.60 -13.53 2.07
CA VAL A 154 -0.32 -13.78 2.77
C VAL A 154 0.53 -12.51 2.85
N ALA A 155 0.58 -11.69 1.78
CA ALA A 155 1.29 -10.42 1.78
C ALA A 155 0.68 -9.42 2.79
N ILE A 156 -0.65 -9.37 2.89
CA ILE A 156 -1.36 -8.57 3.91
C ILE A 156 -1.03 -9.08 5.32
N ALA A 157 -1.13 -10.40 5.57
CA ALA A 157 -0.80 -10.98 6.87
C ALA A 157 0.65 -10.68 7.30
N ARG A 158 1.61 -10.72 6.37
CA ARG A 158 3.01 -10.31 6.62
C ARG A 158 3.10 -8.86 7.08
N VAL A 159 2.37 -7.96 6.45
CA VAL A 159 2.32 -6.55 6.84
C VAL A 159 1.68 -6.37 8.22
N LEU A 160 0.60 -7.08 8.52
CA LEU A 160 -0.04 -7.06 9.85
C LEU A 160 0.89 -7.55 10.95
N THR A 161 1.64 -8.63 10.69
CA THR A 161 2.62 -9.18 11.63
C THR A 161 3.72 -8.17 11.98
N GLN A 162 3.97 -7.20 11.12
CA GLN A 162 4.88 -6.09 11.39
C GLN A 162 4.31 -5.11 12.44
N GLN A 163 2.99 -5.09 12.69
CA GLN A 163 2.26 -4.13 13.53
C GLN A 163 2.50 -2.67 13.10
N PRO A 164 2.21 -2.32 11.84
CA PRO A 164 2.49 -1.00 11.31
C PRO A 164 1.49 0.04 11.83
N LYS A 165 1.85 1.31 11.80
CA LYS A 165 0.95 2.45 11.98
C LYS A 165 0.38 2.97 10.66
N ILE A 166 1.10 2.72 9.59
CA ILE A 166 0.76 3.12 8.22
C ILE A 166 0.85 1.89 7.32
N VAL A 167 -0.16 1.65 6.52
CA VAL A 167 -0.16 0.66 5.44
C VAL A 167 -0.21 1.38 4.11
N LEU A 168 0.77 1.09 3.27
CA LEU A 168 0.85 1.55 1.89
C LEU A 168 0.56 0.35 0.98
N ALA A 169 -0.37 0.48 0.05
CA ALA A 169 -0.71 -0.59 -0.89
C ALA A 169 -0.62 -0.06 -2.34
N ASP A 170 0.37 -0.57 -3.07
CA ASP A 170 0.62 -0.18 -4.45
C ASP A 170 -0.02 -1.22 -5.39
N GLU A 171 -1.18 -0.89 -5.93
CA GLU A 171 -2.01 -1.72 -6.80
C GLU A 171 -2.31 -3.13 -6.22
N PRO A 172 -2.89 -3.22 -5.02
CA PRO A 172 -3.01 -4.50 -4.32
C PRO A 172 -3.99 -5.49 -4.97
N VAL A 173 -4.72 -5.08 -6.00
CA VAL A 173 -5.77 -5.88 -6.66
C VAL A 173 -5.59 -6.01 -8.18
N ALA A 174 -4.54 -5.44 -8.77
CA ALA A 174 -4.38 -5.31 -10.23
C ALA A 174 -4.35 -6.63 -11.03
N SER A 175 -4.09 -7.76 -10.38
CA SER A 175 -3.98 -9.08 -11.04
C SER A 175 -4.97 -10.09 -10.47
N LEU A 176 -6.08 -9.61 -9.90
CA LEU A 176 -7.08 -10.43 -9.24
C LEU A 176 -8.43 -10.29 -9.95
N ASP A 177 -9.22 -11.36 -9.91
CA ASP A 177 -10.60 -11.35 -10.34
C ASP A 177 -11.45 -10.41 -9.47
N PRO A 178 -12.58 -9.87 -9.98
CA PRO A 178 -13.40 -8.90 -9.26
C PRO A 178 -13.83 -9.32 -7.85
N PRO A 179 -14.36 -10.54 -7.61
CA PRO A 179 -14.74 -10.97 -6.26
C PRO A 179 -13.56 -11.00 -5.29
N THR A 180 -12.40 -11.47 -5.74
CA THR A 180 -11.17 -11.53 -4.93
C THR A 180 -10.63 -10.13 -4.63
N SER A 181 -10.72 -9.21 -5.60
CA SER A 181 -10.35 -7.80 -5.45
C SER A 181 -11.16 -7.12 -4.36
N HIS A 182 -12.48 -7.26 -4.37
CA HIS A 182 -13.36 -6.76 -3.31
C HIS A 182 -13.03 -7.38 -1.95
N GLN A 183 -12.72 -8.69 -1.90
CA GLN A 183 -12.34 -9.33 -0.65
C GLN A 183 -11.04 -8.76 -0.07
N VAL A 184 -10.03 -8.51 -0.88
CA VAL A 184 -8.76 -7.87 -0.47
C VAL A 184 -9.03 -6.47 0.08
N MET A 185 -9.83 -5.66 -0.62
CA MET A 185 -10.17 -4.32 -0.16
C MET A 185 -10.96 -4.33 1.16
N LYS A 186 -11.88 -5.28 1.34
CA LYS A 186 -12.60 -5.49 2.62
C LYS A 186 -11.64 -5.80 3.77
N TYR A 187 -10.61 -6.63 3.55
CA TYR A 187 -9.59 -6.87 4.58
C TYR A 187 -8.83 -5.60 4.92
N LEU A 188 -8.36 -4.83 3.92
CA LEU A 188 -7.64 -3.57 4.16
C LEU A 188 -8.53 -2.56 4.93
N ARG A 189 -9.80 -2.44 4.53
CA ARG A 189 -10.73 -1.54 5.19
C ARG A 189 -11.05 -1.96 6.63
N LYS A 190 -11.24 -3.26 6.87
CA LYS A 190 -11.46 -3.82 8.21
C LYS A 190 -10.27 -3.52 9.12
N ILE A 191 -9.05 -3.79 8.65
CA ILE A 191 -7.80 -3.53 9.37
C ILE A 191 -7.63 -2.04 9.69
N ASN A 192 -7.89 -1.17 8.72
CA ASN A 192 -7.85 0.28 8.93
C ASN A 192 -8.76 0.71 10.08
N LYS A 193 -10.02 0.22 10.11
CA LYS A 193 -11.01 0.60 11.12
C LYS A 193 -10.72 -0.01 12.50
N GLU A 194 -10.41 -1.30 12.56
CA GLU A 194 -10.21 -2.02 13.82
C GLU A 194 -8.95 -1.58 14.56
N ASP A 195 -7.84 -1.37 13.82
CA ASP A 195 -6.54 -1.05 14.40
C ASP A 195 -6.19 0.45 14.30
N ASN A 196 -7.09 1.29 13.75
CA ASN A 196 -6.87 2.72 13.49
C ASN A 196 -5.58 2.97 12.69
N ILE A 197 -5.26 2.08 11.73
CA ILE A 197 -4.09 2.15 10.86
C ILE A 197 -4.37 3.11 9.70
N THR A 198 -3.52 4.12 9.51
CA THR A 198 -3.58 4.99 8.32
C THR A 198 -3.27 4.17 7.07
N THR A 199 -4.20 4.14 6.12
CA THR A 199 -4.07 3.29 4.94
C THR A 199 -4.11 4.13 3.66
N ILE A 200 -3.10 4.00 2.81
CA ILE A 200 -3.03 4.66 1.51
C ILE A 200 -2.96 3.56 0.43
N VAL A 201 -3.94 3.56 -0.46
CA VAL A 201 -4.08 2.55 -1.51
C VAL A 201 -4.05 3.23 -2.88
N ASN A 202 -3.22 2.73 -3.78
CA ASN A 202 -3.24 3.09 -5.18
C ASN A 202 -4.19 2.13 -5.92
N LEU A 203 -5.19 2.66 -6.58
CA LEU A 203 -6.15 1.89 -7.38
C LEU A 203 -6.27 2.45 -8.80
N HIS A 204 -6.63 1.57 -9.74
CA HIS A 204 -7.03 1.93 -11.09
C HIS A 204 -8.56 2.02 -11.23
N PHE A 205 -9.31 1.25 -10.45
CA PHE A 205 -10.75 1.11 -10.55
C PHE A 205 -11.49 2.17 -9.75
N ILE A 206 -12.33 2.95 -10.45
CA ILE A 206 -13.07 4.09 -9.91
C ILE A 206 -14.15 3.63 -8.91
N ASP A 207 -14.89 2.60 -9.23
CA ASP A 207 -15.97 2.02 -8.40
C ASP A 207 -15.42 1.50 -7.07
N MET A 208 -14.27 0.82 -7.08
CA MET A 208 -13.59 0.42 -5.84
C MET A 208 -13.11 1.63 -5.04
N ALA A 209 -12.59 2.67 -5.71
CA ALA A 209 -12.17 3.88 -5.02
C ALA A 209 -13.37 4.54 -4.32
N MET A 210 -14.51 4.62 -4.98
CA MET A 210 -15.75 5.16 -4.42
C MET A 210 -16.32 4.32 -3.27
N GLU A 211 -16.21 2.97 -3.35
CA GLU A 211 -16.76 2.07 -2.33
C GLU A 211 -15.92 2.08 -1.03
N TYR A 212 -14.60 2.14 -1.14
CA TYR A 212 -13.72 1.87 0.02
C TYR A 212 -13.07 3.11 0.62
N ALA A 213 -12.91 4.23 -0.12
CA ALA A 213 -12.20 5.42 0.35
C ALA A 213 -13.01 6.23 1.36
N ASP A 214 -12.33 6.85 2.32
CA ASP A 214 -12.84 8.03 3.03
C ASP A 214 -12.55 9.30 2.22
N ARG A 215 -11.40 9.31 1.52
CA ARG A 215 -10.89 10.44 0.75
C ARG A 215 -10.17 9.95 -0.49
N ILE A 216 -10.35 10.66 -1.59
CA ILE A 216 -9.73 10.38 -2.87
C ILE A 216 -8.70 11.46 -3.19
N VAL A 217 -7.51 11.01 -3.62
CA VAL A 217 -6.44 11.87 -4.16
C VAL A 217 -6.29 11.53 -5.64
N GLY A 218 -6.66 12.46 -6.50
CA GLY A 218 -6.55 12.32 -7.95
C GLY A 218 -5.22 12.85 -8.47
N MET A 219 -4.45 12.01 -9.16
CA MET A 219 -3.16 12.38 -9.73
C MET A 219 -3.19 12.40 -11.26
N ARG A 220 -2.53 13.41 -11.85
CA ARG A 220 -2.32 13.51 -13.30
C ARG A 220 -0.95 14.13 -13.58
N SER A 221 -0.13 13.47 -14.39
CA SER A 221 1.19 13.96 -14.84
C SER A 221 2.12 14.42 -13.70
N GLY A 222 2.11 13.70 -12.58
CA GLY A 222 2.95 13.98 -11.41
C GLY A 222 2.37 15.01 -10.44
N GLU A 223 1.18 15.54 -10.68
CA GLU A 223 0.53 16.57 -9.86
C GLU A 223 -0.75 16.02 -9.19
N ILE A 224 -1.15 16.58 -8.05
CA ILE A 224 -2.45 16.36 -7.46
C ILE A 224 -3.43 17.34 -8.11
N VAL A 225 -4.45 16.81 -8.80
CA VAL A 225 -5.48 17.60 -9.47
C VAL A 225 -6.82 17.57 -8.73
N PHE A 226 -6.97 16.65 -7.78
CA PHE A 226 -8.11 16.57 -6.88
C PHE A 226 -7.66 16.00 -5.53
N ASP A 227 -8.20 16.52 -4.44
CA ASP A 227 -7.98 16.05 -3.08
C ASP A 227 -9.21 16.40 -2.23
N GLY A 228 -10.01 15.41 -1.88
CA GLY A 228 -11.26 15.63 -1.15
C GLY A 228 -11.95 14.35 -0.67
N PRO A 229 -12.96 14.49 0.21
CA PRO A 229 -13.75 13.35 0.67
C PRO A 229 -14.49 12.69 -0.48
N VAL A 230 -14.74 11.38 -0.36
CA VAL A 230 -15.45 10.61 -1.41
C VAL A 230 -16.82 11.18 -1.71
N SER A 231 -17.49 11.81 -0.75
CA SER A 231 -18.81 12.44 -0.91
C SER A 231 -18.85 13.64 -1.87
N GLU A 232 -17.69 14.26 -2.12
CA GLU A 232 -17.56 15.40 -3.06
C GLU A 232 -17.14 14.98 -4.47
N VAL A 233 -16.90 13.70 -4.68
CA VAL A 233 -16.44 13.17 -5.96
C VAL A 233 -17.62 13.03 -6.93
N THR A 234 -17.45 13.57 -8.12
CA THR A 234 -18.41 13.49 -9.24
C THR A 234 -17.79 12.86 -10.47
N GLU A 235 -18.59 12.55 -11.48
CA GLU A 235 -18.07 12.10 -12.78
C GLU A 235 -17.09 13.12 -13.38
N GLN A 236 -17.40 14.41 -13.28
CA GLN A 236 -16.51 15.49 -13.72
C GLN A 236 -15.16 15.50 -12.99
N THR A 237 -15.15 15.10 -11.70
CA THR A 237 -13.91 14.94 -10.94
C THR A 237 -13.01 13.90 -11.59
N PHE A 238 -13.58 12.75 -11.96
CA PHE A 238 -12.81 11.71 -12.65
C PHE A 238 -12.39 12.13 -14.05
N GLU A 239 -13.26 12.82 -14.81
CA GLU A 239 -12.88 13.36 -16.11
C GLU A 239 -11.67 14.32 -15.99
N LYS A 240 -11.60 15.14 -14.95
CA LYS A 240 -10.47 16.01 -14.67
C LYS A 240 -9.20 15.21 -14.36
N ILE A 241 -9.32 14.15 -13.53
CA ILE A 241 -8.20 13.29 -13.14
C ILE A 241 -7.67 12.51 -14.35
N TYR A 242 -8.57 11.89 -15.13
CA TYR A 242 -8.20 11.05 -16.26
C TYR A 242 -7.93 11.87 -17.55
N GLY A 243 -8.37 13.13 -17.61
CA GLY A 243 -8.27 13.98 -18.81
C GLY A 243 -9.13 13.51 -19.98
N ARG A 244 -10.07 12.61 -19.74
CA ARG A 244 -11.02 12.03 -20.68
C ARG A 244 -12.26 11.54 -19.94
N LYS A 245 -13.33 11.22 -20.68
CA LYS A 245 -14.49 10.55 -20.10
C LYS A 245 -14.12 9.18 -19.51
N ILE A 246 -14.88 8.76 -18.51
CA ILE A 246 -14.78 7.44 -17.90
C ILE A 246 -15.06 6.38 -18.97
N ARG A 247 -14.34 5.28 -18.95
CA ARG A 247 -14.50 4.11 -19.81
C ARG A 247 -14.82 2.88 -18.96
N GLU A 248 -15.32 1.83 -19.59
CA GLU A 248 -15.60 0.56 -18.92
C GLU A 248 -14.32 -0.02 -18.25
N ASP A 249 -13.17 0.10 -18.89
CA ASP A 249 -11.87 -0.32 -18.33
C ASP A 249 -11.48 0.40 -17.03
N ASP A 250 -12.10 1.51 -16.71
CA ASP A 250 -11.88 2.24 -15.45
C ASP A 250 -12.69 1.65 -14.29
N LEU A 251 -13.54 0.66 -14.56
CA LEU A 251 -14.39 -0.04 -13.61
C LEU A 251 -13.95 -1.50 -13.42
N VAL A 252 -14.23 -2.07 -12.24
CA VAL A 252 -13.92 -3.48 -11.96
C VAL A 252 -14.81 -4.38 -12.85
N GLY A 253 -14.17 -5.30 -13.61
CA GLY A 253 -14.89 -6.22 -14.51
C GLY A 253 -15.18 -5.66 -15.91
N GLY A 254 -14.69 -4.48 -16.25
CA GLY A 254 -14.88 -3.86 -17.56
C GLY A 254 -14.21 -4.58 -18.74
N HIS A 255 -13.38 -5.59 -18.48
CA HIS A 255 -12.68 -6.35 -19.52
C HIS A 255 -13.39 -7.65 -19.97
N ASP A 256 -14.55 -8.00 -19.41
CA ASP A 256 -15.20 -9.29 -19.63
C ASP A 256 -16.18 -9.31 -20.83
N ASN A 257 -16.16 -8.28 -21.69
CA ASN A 257 -17.08 -8.17 -22.85
C ASN A 257 -16.37 -8.06 -24.21
N GLU A 258 -15.31 -8.87 -24.45
CA GLU A 258 -14.86 -9.16 -25.82
C GLU A 258 -14.79 -10.66 -26.07
#